data_a85d713c77de059df041f6c313df9787
#
_entry.id   a85d713c77de059df041f6c313df9787
#
_cell.length_a   1.000
_cell.length_b   1.000
_cell.length_c   1.000
_cell.angle_alpha   90.00
_cell.angle_beta   90.00
_cell.angle_gamma   90.00
#
_symmetry.space_group_name_H-M   'P 1'
#
loop_
_entity.id
_entity.type
_entity.pdbx_description
1 polymer ?
#
loop_
_entity_poly.entity_id
_entity_poly.type
_entity_poly.pdbx_seq_one_letter_code
_entity_poly.pdbx_strand_id
1 'polypeptide(L)'
;MSRGLGDVYKRQAIAQEIVDNLVENSVIEKLEIAGPGFINIFLKSEYLGELLKKSREENYDFSFLNREGDVVIDFSSPNIAKRMHIGHLRSTIIGDSIARIYRYLGYHVVADNHIGDWGTQFGKLIIGYRRWLDREAYETNAIEELERVYVEFTKQSEEHPELEEEARLELKKLQDGDEENFALWKEFIKVSLDEYAKLYGRLDVHFDTYYGESFYHGMMQGVIEELVEKKIAVEDDGAKVVFFPEEDNLFPCIVQKKDGAFLYSTSDIATVKFRKDNYNICLLYTSPSPRDM
;
A
#
# COMPACT_ATOMS: atom_id res chain seq x y z
N MET A 1 28.25 8.34 22.37
CA MET A 1 28.89 8.10 21.05
C MET A 1 29.61 6.75 20.93
N SER A 2 29.48 5.77 21.82
CA SER A 2 30.22 4.49 21.76
C SER A 2 29.38 3.26 21.40
N ARG A 3 28.04 3.37 21.30
CA ARG A 3 27.18 2.21 20.94
C ARG A 3 27.30 1.73 19.48
N GLY A 4 27.60 2.62 18.53
CA GLY A 4 27.67 2.24 17.12
C GLY A 4 28.93 1.47 16.69
N LEU A 5 30.06 1.66 17.33
CA LEU A 5 31.32 0.97 16.97
C LEU A 5 31.33 -0.50 17.40
N GLY A 6 30.82 -0.83 18.59
CA GLY A 6 30.72 -2.22 19.08
C GLY A 6 29.85 -3.10 18.20
N ASP A 7 28.74 -2.56 17.67
CA ASP A 7 27.84 -3.30 16.77
C ASP A 7 28.46 -3.54 15.39
N VAL A 8 29.23 -2.58 14.89
CA VAL A 8 29.95 -2.75 13.62
C VAL A 8 31.03 -3.82 13.73
N TYR A 9 31.83 -3.82 14.77
CA TYR A 9 32.84 -4.86 15.01
C TYR A 9 32.21 -6.25 15.16
N LYS A 10 31.07 -6.35 15.85
CA LYS A 10 30.34 -7.61 15.99
C LYS A 10 29.84 -8.13 14.65
N ARG A 11 29.29 -7.24 13.80
CA ARG A 11 28.82 -7.60 12.45
C ARG A 11 29.98 -8.01 11.54
N GLN A 12 31.12 -7.32 11.60
CA GLN A 12 32.31 -7.68 10.85
C GLN A 12 32.89 -9.04 11.28
N ALA A 13 32.88 -9.34 12.60
CA ALA A 13 33.31 -10.64 13.11
C ALA A 13 32.39 -11.79 12.62
N ILE A 14 31.08 -11.58 12.60
CA ILE A 14 30.11 -12.53 12.05
C ILE A 14 30.35 -12.72 10.55
N ALA A 15 30.53 -11.63 9.80
CA ALA A 15 30.82 -11.71 8.38
C ALA A 15 32.12 -12.48 8.09
N GLN A 16 33.16 -12.28 8.91
CA GLN A 16 34.42 -13.02 8.80
C GLN A 16 34.21 -14.51 9.07
N GLU A 17 33.47 -14.85 10.13
CA GLU A 17 33.16 -16.26 10.43
C GLU A 17 32.40 -16.95 9.28
N ILE A 18 31.48 -16.25 8.63
CA ILE A 18 30.75 -16.75 7.44
C ILE A 18 31.72 -16.99 6.30
N VAL A 19 32.63 -16.04 6.01
CA VAL A 19 33.59 -16.14 4.92
C VAL A 19 34.56 -17.28 5.18
N ASP A 20 35.08 -17.43 6.41
CA ASP A 20 36.06 -18.45 6.80
C ASP A 20 35.47 -19.87 6.77
N ASN A 21 34.18 -20.01 6.97
CA ASN A 21 33.48 -21.29 6.96
C ASN A 21 32.85 -21.64 5.59
N LEU A 22 32.95 -20.76 4.60
CA LEU A 22 32.42 -21.06 3.28
C LEU A 22 33.33 -22.08 2.54
N VAL A 23 32.73 -23.23 2.21
CA VAL A 23 33.42 -24.26 1.43
C VAL A 23 33.58 -23.81 0.00
N GLU A 24 34.74 -24.07 -0.60
CA GLU A 24 34.98 -23.82 -2.03
C GLU A 24 33.90 -24.48 -2.89
N ASN A 25 33.39 -23.77 -3.86
CA ASN A 25 32.29 -24.21 -4.73
C ASN A 25 32.49 -23.74 -6.18
N SER A 26 31.65 -24.21 -7.08
CA SER A 26 31.71 -23.87 -8.51
C SER A 26 31.16 -22.50 -8.86
N VAL A 27 30.53 -21.79 -7.89
CA VAL A 27 29.79 -20.56 -8.13
C VAL A 27 30.59 -19.31 -7.76
N ILE A 28 31.24 -19.35 -6.59
CA ILE A 28 31.89 -18.18 -6.00
C ILE A 28 33.37 -18.16 -6.35
N GLU A 29 33.83 -17.04 -6.89
CA GLU A 29 35.23 -16.78 -7.15
C GLU A 29 35.94 -16.26 -5.90
N LYS A 30 35.37 -15.25 -5.24
CA LYS A 30 35.88 -14.68 -4.00
C LYS A 30 34.79 -14.00 -3.20
N LEU A 31 35.07 -13.78 -1.91
CA LEU A 31 34.27 -12.97 -0.99
C LEU A 31 35.12 -11.82 -0.43
N GLU A 32 34.54 -10.65 -0.29
CA GLU A 32 35.19 -9.49 0.32
C GLU A 32 34.26 -8.86 1.38
N ILE A 33 34.77 -8.67 2.58
CA ILE A 33 34.04 -7.98 3.63
C ILE A 33 34.19 -6.47 3.43
N ALA A 34 33.09 -5.73 3.41
CA ALA A 34 33.08 -4.29 3.20
C ALA A 34 32.23 -3.58 4.27
N GLY A 35 32.65 -2.38 4.62
CA GLY A 35 31.93 -1.50 5.52
C GLY A 35 31.56 -2.14 6.85
N PRO A 36 30.31 -2.00 7.33
CA PRO A 36 29.88 -2.49 8.65
C PRO A 36 29.55 -3.99 8.70
N GLY A 37 30.10 -4.80 7.80
CA GLY A 37 29.89 -6.27 7.76
C GLY A 37 29.09 -6.76 6.55
N PHE A 38 29.08 -6.03 5.46
CA PHE A 38 28.60 -6.52 4.15
C PHE A 38 29.61 -7.53 3.59
N ILE A 39 29.10 -8.55 2.92
CA ILE A 39 29.91 -9.53 2.20
C ILE A 39 29.64 -9.34 0.70
N ASN A 40 30.63 -8.84 -0.03
CA ASN A 40 30.59 -8.76 -1.49
C ASN A 40 30.92 -10.15 -2.05
N ILE A 41 30.04 -10.69 -2.88
CA ILE A 41 30.19 -12.00 -3.50
C ILE A 41 30.55 -11.79 -4.97
N PHE A 42 31.69 -12.28 -5.40
CA PHE A 42 32.14 -12.27 -6.78
C PHE A 42 31.92 -13.67 -7.37
N LEU A 43 31.20 -13.76 -8.47
CA LEU A 43 30.83 -15.00 -9.11
C LEU A 43 31.86 -15.37 -10.19
N LYS A 44 32.15 -16.68 -10.36
CA LYS A 44 33.00 -17.17 -11.43
C LYS A 44 32.40 -16.86 -12.81
N SER A 45 33.23 -16.40 -13.74
CA SER A 45 32.79 -16.04 -15.09
C SER A 45 32.19 -17.23 -15.84
N GLU A 46 32.71 -18.43 -15.61
CA GLU A 46 32.21 -19.68 -16.19
C GLU A 46 30.78 -19.95 -15.73
N TYR A 47 30.51 -19.78 -14.44
CA TYR A 47 29.17 -19.93 -13.87
C TYR A 47 28.18 -18.93 -14.48
N LEU A 48 28.57 -17.66 -14.59
CA LEU A 48 27.75 -16.63 -15.24
C LEU A 48 27.49 -16.97 -16.72
N GLY A 49 28.49 -17.48 -17.44
CA GLY A 49 28.34 -17.91 -18.82
C GLY A 49 27.36 -19.06 -19.01
N GLU A 50 27.39 -20.04 -18.10
CA GLU A 50 26.42 -21.14 -18.08
C GLU A 50 25.03 -20.70 -17.72
N LEU A 51 24.90 -19.81 -16.73
CA LEU A 51 23.61 -19.24 -16.31
C LEU A 51 22.94 -18.45 -17.46
N LEU A 52 23.73 -17.65 -18.17
CA LEU A 52 23.25 -16.91 -19.35
C LEU A 52 22.80 -17.83 -20.48
N LYS A 53 23.51 -18.94 -20.73
CA LYS A 53 23.07 -19.93 -21.72
C LYS A 53 21.71 -20.54 -21.30
N LYS A 54 21.61 -20.99 -20.07
CA LYS A 54 20.36 -21.56 -19.51
C LYS A 54 19.20 -20.57 -19.51
N SER A 55 19.46 -19.31 -19.16
CA SER A 55 18.40 -18.28 -19.12
C SER A 55 17.80 -17.94 -20.48
N ARG A 56 18.44 -18.35 -21.58
CA ARG A 56 17.92 -18.18 -22.96
C ARG A 56 17.04 -19.34 -23.41
N GLU A 57 16.95 -20.40 -22.65
CA GLU A 57 16.05 -21.51 -22.92
C GLU A 57 14.60 -21.07 -22.59
N GLU A 58 13.63 -21.43 -23.45
CA GLU A 58 12.23 -21.03 -23.31
C GLU A 58 11.59 -21.50 -21.98
N ASN A 59 12.11 -22.57 -21.39
CA ASN A 59 11.63 -23.15 -20.14
C ASN A 59 12.76 -23.20 -19.09
N TYR A 60 13.29 -22.04 -18.73
CA TYR A 60 14.29 -22.00 -17.66
C TYR A 60 13.72 -22.57 -16.36
N ASP A 61 14.40 -23.57 -15.80
CA ASP A 61 13.99 -24.23 -14.56
C ASP A 61 14.37 -23.39 -13.33
N PHE A 62 13.36 -22.82 -12.68
CA PHE A 62 13.49 -22.13 -11.40
C PHE A 62 13.17 -23.02 -10.19
N SER A 63 13.24 -24.36 -10.33
CA SER A 63 12.90 -25.33 -9.27
C SER A 63 13.73 -25.16 -7.99
N PHE A 64 14.90 -24.50 -8.08
CA PHE A 64 15.73 -24.17 -6.92
C PHE A 64 15.14 -23.07 -6.03
N LEU A 65 14.13 -22.33 -6.51
CA LEU A 65 13.43 -21.33 -5.70
C LEU A 65 12.40 -22.01 -4.82
N ASN A 66 12.39 -21.68 -3.54
CA ASN A 66 11.25 -22.00 -2.69
C ASN A 66 10.09 -21.09 -3.06
N ARG A 67 9.02 -21.67 -3.60
CA ARG A 67 7.79 -20.98 -4.04
C ARG A 67 6.62 -21.26 -3.12
N GLU A 68 6.89 -21.71 -1.90
CA GLU A 68 5.84 -21.90 -0.90
C GLU A 68 5.30 -20.53 -0.45
N GLY A 69 4.00 -20.38 -0.57
CA GLY A 69 3.29 -19.17 -0.18
C GLY A 69 3.02 -18.19 -1.31
N ASP A 70 2.25 -17.17 -0.96
CA ASP A 70 1.75 -16.15 -1.84
C ASP A 70 2.63 -14.89 -1.79
N VAL A 71 2.84 -14.26 -2.92
CA VAL A 71 3.44 -12.93 -3.04
C VAL A 71 2.30 -11.92 -3.22
N VAL A 72 2.00 -11.15 -2.19
CA VAL A 72 0.98 -10.10 -2.24
C VAL A 72 1.65 -8.77 -2.56
N ILE A 73 1.20 -8.11 -3.61
CA ILE A 73 1.76 -6.83 -4.08
C ILE A 73 0.66 -5.80 -4.14
N ASP A 74 0.80 -4.74 -3.34
CA ASP A 74 -0.09 -3.60 -3.28
C ASP A 74 0.54 -2.43 -4.04
N PHE A 75 -0.15 -1.93 -5.07
CA PHE A 75 0.38 -0.87 -5.91
C PHE A 75 -0.70 -0.10 -6.66
N SER A 76 -0.32 1.04 -7.23
CA SER A 76 -1.20 2.04 -7.87
C SER A 76 -1.97 2.88 -6.87
N SER A 77 -2.96 2.32 -6.19
CA SER A 77 -3.72 2.88 -5.07
C SER A 77 -4.23 4.32 -5.29
N PRO A 78 -4.95 4.60 -6.40
CA PRO A 78 -5.47 5.93 -6.66
C PRO A 78 -6.66 6.26 -5.75
N ASN A 79 -6.85 7.55 -5.47
CA ASN A 79 -8.06 8.04 -4.81
C ASN A 79 -9.20 8.17 -5.80
N ILE A 80 -10.40 7.76 -5.39
CA ILE A 80 -11.64 7.92 -6.15
C ILE A 80 -11.93 9.42 -6.42
N ALA A 81 -12.57 9.70 -7.55
CA ALA A 81 -12.95 11.03 -8.02
C ALA A 81 -11.76 11.99 -8.24
N LYS A 82 -10.59 11.46 -8.54
CA LYS A 82 -9.39 12.23 -8.91
C LYS A 82 -8.70 11.61 -10.10
N ARG A 83 -8.15 12.46 -10.97
CA ARG A 83 -7.33 11.96 -12.08
C ARG A 83 -6.01 11.39 -11.59
N MET A 84 -5.58 10.31 -12.21
CA MET A 84 -4.23 9.79 -11.95
C MET A 84 -3.18 10.76 -12.50
N HIS A 85 -2.11 10.94 -11.74
CA HIS A 85 -0.95 11.77 -12.12
C HIS A 85 0.33 10.93 -12.17
N ILE A 86 1.45 11.55 -12.54
CA ILE A 86 2.75 10.87 -12.72
C ILE A 86 3.21 10.06 -11.50
N GLY A 87 2.86 10.49 -10.28
CA GLY A 87 3.17 9.74 -9.06
C GLY A 87 2.47 8.38 -9.01
N HIS A 88 1.18 8.33 -9.36
CA HIS A 88 0.44 7.07 -9.46
C HIS A 88 1.00 6.17 -10.57
N LEU A 89 1.37 6.76 -11.72
CA LEU A 89 1.95 6.03 -12.84
C LEU A 89 3.26 5.32 -12.43
N ARG A 90 4.11 6.00 -11.67
CA ARG A 90 5.36 5.41 -11.15
C ARG A 90 5.09 4.19 -10.26
N SER A 91 4.21 4.35 -9.28
CA SER A 91 3.81 3.26 -8.38
C SER A 91 3.23 2.08 -9.16
N THR A 92 2.34 2.35 -10.11
CA THR A 92 1.70 1.36 -10.98
C THR A 92 2.71 0.54 -11.77
N ILE A 93 3.65 1.21 -12.46
CA ILE A 93 4.65 0.53 -13.31
C ILE A 93 5.63 -0.29 -12.47
N ILE A 94 6.08 0.23 -11.33
CA ILE A 94 7.01 -0.49 -10.46
C ILE A 94 6.31 -1.75 -9.90
N GLY A 95 5.10 -1.60 -9.37
CA GLY A 95 4.36 -2.73 -8.79
C GLY A 95 4.04 -3.81 -9.82
N ASP A 96 3.56 -3.44 -11.00
CA ASP A 96 3.28 -4.37 -12.08
C ASP A 96 4.55 -5.10 -12.56
N SER A 97 5.67 -4.37 -12.68
CA SER A 97 6.95 -4.98 -13.06
C SER A 97 7.39 -6.04 -12.04
N ILE A 98 7.26 -5.74 -10.75
CA ILE A 98 7.58 -6.70 -9.68
C ILE A 98 6.62 -7.89 -9.74
N ALA A 99 5.31 -7.66 -9.92
CA ALA A 99 4.32 -8.73 -10.05
C ALA A 99 4.63 -9.66 -11.23
N ARG A 100 4.99 -9.11 -12.39
CA ARG A 100 5.38 -9.89 -13.57
C ARG A 100 6.64 -10.70 -13.33
N ILE A 101 7.64 -10.14 -12.64
CA ILE A 101 8.88 -10.87 -12.30
C ILE A 101 8.56 -12.07 -11.41
N TYR A 102 7.78 -11.89 -10.34
CA TYR A 102 7.43 -13.00 -9.46
C TYR A 102 6.56 -14.04 -10.14
N ARG A 103 5.61 -13.64 -11.00
CA ARG A 103 4.84 -14.57 -11.83
C ARG A 103 5.74 -15.37 -12.79
N TYR A 104 6.69 -14.69 -13.44
CA TYR A 104 7.66 -15.35 -14.31
C TYR A 104 8.55 -16.36 -13.56
N LEU A 105 8.92 -16.05 -12.32
CA LEU A 105 9.64 -16.96 -11.44
C LEU A 105 8.77 -18.12 -10.93
N GLY A 106 7.48 -18.12 -11.22
CA GLY A 106 6.53 -19.19 -10.88
C GLY A 106 5.90 -19.08 -9.51
N TYR A 107 5.94 -17.90 -8.87
CA TYR A 107 5.18 -17.64 -7.63
C TYR A 107 3.70 -17.40 -7.93
N HIS A 108 2.85 -17.79 -7.00
CA HIS A 108 1.48 -17.28 -6.96
C HIS A 108 1.49 -15.83 -6.50
N VAL A 109 1.03 -14.92 -7.34
CA VAL A 109 1.04 -13.48 -7.07
C VAL A 109 -0.37 -12.96 -6.99
N VAL A 110 -0.68 -12.24 -5.91
CA VAL A 110 -1.89 -11.46 -5.73
C VAL A 110 -1.55 -10.00 -5.90
N ALA A 111 -1.94 -9.41 -7.03
CA ALA A 111 -1.79 -8.00 -7.33
C ALA A 111 -3.04 -7.25 -6.86
N ASP A 112 -2.92 -6.45 -5.79
CA ASP A 112 -4.01 -5.71 -5.19
C ASP A 112 -3.91 -4.22 -5.50
N ASN A 113 -5.05 -3.61 -5.86
CA ASN A 113 -5.18 -2.17 -6.01
C ASN A 113 -5.98 -1.61 -4.83
N HIS A 114 -5.27 -1.18 -3.80
CA HIS A 114 -5.86 -0.62 -2.60
C HIS A 114 -6.34 0.81 -2.83
N ILE A 115 -7.51 0.96 -3.46
CA ILE A 115 -8.07 2.25 -3.84
C ILE A 115 -8.54 3.06 -2.63
N GLY A 116 -8.35 4.39 -2.70
CA GLY A 116 -8.86 5.33 -1.69
C GLY A 116 -10.33 5.63 -1.92
N ASP A 117 -11.21 4.70 -1.56
CA ASP A 117 -12.65 4.75 -1.80
C ASP A 117 -13.46 5.05 -0.53
N TRP A 118 -12.81 5.47 0.55
CA TRP A 118 -13.43 5.82 1.82
C TRP A 118 -12.82 7.07 2.43
N GLY A 119 -13.59 7.76 3.29
CA GLY A 119 -13.08 8.90 4.06
C GLY A 119 -13.83 10.21 3.85
N THR A 120 -13.33 11.26 4.51
CA THR A 120 -13.99 12.59 4.59
C THR A 120 -14.21 13.26 3.24
N GLN A 121 -13.44 12.90 2.23
CA GLN A 121 -13.58 13.40 0.87
C GLN A 121 -14.95 13.11 0.25
N PHE A 122 -15.62 12.01 0.64
CA PHE A 122 -16.92 11.65 0.08
C PHE A 122 -18.04 12.56 0.57
N GLY A 123 -18.02 13.02 1.81
CA GLY A 123 -18.97 14.03 2.26
C GLY A 123 -18.87 15.32 1.46
N LYS A 124 -17.65 15.79 1.20
CA LYS A 124 -17.36 16.97 0.36
C LYS A 124 -17.84 16.76 -1.08
N LEU A 125 -17.55 15.59 -1.63
CA LEU A 125 -17.92 15.25 -2.99
C LEU A 125 -19.44 15.15 -3.17
N ILE A 126 -20.17 14.57 -2.21
CA ILE A 126 -21.63 14.48 -2.24
C ILE A 126 -22.25 15.88 -2.25
N ILE A 127 -21.77 16.81 -1.40
CA ILE A 127 -22.26 18.20 -1.41
C ILE A 127 -21.90 18.89 -2.72
N GLY A 128 -20.64 18.74 -3.18
CA GLY A 128 -20.18 19.31 -4.44
C GLY A 128 -21.05 18.85 -5.63
N TYR A 129 -21.30 17.57 -5.71
CA TYR A 129 -22.15 16.95 -6.71
C TYR A 129 -23.58 17.51 -6.68
N ARG A 130 -24.20 17.62 -5.51
CA ARG A 130 -25.57 18.12 -5.37
C ARG A 130 -25.72 19.61 -5.69
N ARG A 131 -24.70 20.43 -5.39
CA ARG A 131 -24.79 21.90 -5.48
C ARG A 131 -24.24 22.48 -6.77
N TRP A 132 -23.16 21.91 -7.29
CA TRP A 132 -22.38 22.54 -8.36
C TRP A 132 -22.11 21.65 -9.56
N LEU A 133 -22.76 20.47 -9.66
CA LEU A 133 -22.59 19.60 -10.82
C LEU A 133 -23.08 20.25 -12.10
N ASP A 134 -22.23 20.28 -13.11
CA ASP A 134 -22.62 20.50 -14.49
C ASP A 134 -22.89 19.14 -15.17
N ARG A 135 -24.15 18.88 -15.48
CA ARG A 135 -24.57 17.58 -16.04
C ARG A 135 -23.99 17.31 -17.42
N GLU A 136 -23.88 18.31 -18.27
CA GLU A 136 -23.32 18.17 -19.62
C GLU A 136 -21.81 17.87 -19.55
N ALA A 137 -21.08 18.56 -18.68
CA ALA A 137 -19.69 18.29 -18.40
C ALA A 137 -19.48 16.88 -17.80
N TYR A 138 -20.35 16.47 -16.88
CA TYR A 138 -20.32 15.15 -16.25
C TYR A 138 -20.55 14.02 -17.27
N GLU A 139 -21.50 14.16 -18.17
CA GLU A 139 -21.75 13.19 -19.25
C GLU A 139 -20.57 13.10 -20.23
N THR A 140 -19.83 14.19 -20.40
CA THR A 140 -18.66 14.26 -21.29
C THR A 140 -17.40 13.67 -20.65
N ASN A 141 -17.12 14.06 -19.40
CA ASN A 141 -15.95 13.61 -18.63
C ASN A 141 -16.24 13.65 -17.14
N ALA A 142 -16.84 12.58 -16.66
CA ALA A 142 -17.34 12.51 -15.29
C ALA A 142 -16.24 12.69 -14.22
N ILE A 143 -15.04 12.13 -14.41
CA ILE A 143 -13.97 12.24 -13.41
C ILE A 143 -13.41 13.68 -13.32
N GLU A 144 -13.34 14.39 -14.45
CA GLU A 144 -12.91 15.78 -14.48
C GLU A 144 -13.92 16.69 -13.78
N GLU A 145 -15.20 16.42 -13.98
CA GLU A 145 -16.27 17.17 -13.32
C GLU A 145 -16.34 16.86 -11.82
N LEU A 146 -16.16 15.60 -11.40
CA LEU A 146 -16.06 15.26 -9.98
C LEU A 146 -14.87 15.95 -9.30
N GLU A 147 -13.73 16.00 -9.96
CA GLU A 147 -12.56 16.74 -9.46
C GLU A 147 -12.86 18.23 -9.36
N ARG A 148 -13.52 18.80 -10.36
CA ARG A 148 -13.92 20.22 -10.37
C ARG A 148 -14.86 20.55 -9.21
N VAL A 149 -15.91 19.77 -8.99
CA VAL A 149 -16.85 20.04 -7.88
C VAL A 149 -16.20 19.86 -6.52
N TYR A 150 -15.25 18.95 -6.38
CA TYR A 150 -14.45 18.81 -5.15
C TYR A 150 -13.57 20.05 -4.89
N VAL A 151 -12.91 20.58 -5.92
CA VAL A 151 -12.12 21.81 -5.83
C VAL A 151 -13.01 23.00 -5.50
N GLU A 152 -14.19 23.09 -6.15
CA GLU A 152 -15.17 24.15 -5.86
C GLU A 152 -15.65 24.08 -4.40
N PHE A 153 -15.97 22.88 -3.89
CA PHE A 153 -16.28 22.70 -2.47
C PHE A 153 -15.18 23.25 -1.57
N THR A 154 -13.92 22.89 -1.85
CA THR A 154 -12.79 23.34 -1.04
C THR A 154 -12.67 24.85 -1.03
N LYS A 155 -12.85 25.50 -2.18
CA LYS A 155 -12.82 26.95 -2.30
C LYS A 155 -13.99 27.62 -1.53
N GLN A 156 -15.19 27.09 -1.67
CA GLN A 156 -16.36 27.62 -1.00
C GLN A 156 -16.30 27.42 0.53
N SER A 157 -15.68 26.34 1.01
CA SER A 157 -15.53 26.08 2.43
C SER A 157 -14.55 27.03 3.14
N GLU A 158 -13.66 27.72 2.41
CA GLU A 158 -12.82 28.80 2.96
C GLU A 158 -13.64 30.03 3.34
N GLU A 159 -14.67 30.35 2.55
CA GLU A 159 -15.58 31.49 2.80
C GLU A 159 -16.78 31.07 3.69
N HIS A 160 -17.16 29.81 3.66
CA HIS A 160 -18.32 29.21 4.30
C HIS A 160 -17.93 27.99 5.14
N PRO A 161 -17.34 28.17 6.34
CA PRO A 161 -16.87 27.05 7.19
C PRO A 161 -17.96 26.05 7.60
N GLU A 162 -19.25 26.47 7.58
CA GLU A 162 -20.40 25.60 7.83
C GLU A 162 -20.50 24.43 6.85
N LEU A 163 -19.93 24.56 5.64
CA LEU A 163 -19.89 23.48 4.65
C LEU A 163 -19.09 22.27 5.13
N GLU A 164 -18.05 22.47 5.92
CA GLU A 164 -17.26 21.35 6.48
C GLU A 164 -18.10 20.51 7.45
N GLU A 165 -18.98 21.14 8.22
CA GLU A 165 -19.88 20.41 9.11
C GLU A 165 -20.97 19.69 8.32
N GLU A 166 -21.53 20.30 7.27
CA GLU A 166 -22.45 19.63 6.37
C GLU A 166 -21.78 18.40 5.71
N ALA A 167 -20.53 18.52 5.27
CA ALA A 167 -19.78 17.40 4.69
C ALA A 167 -19.59 16.25 5.69
N ARG A 168 -19.34 16.55 6.96
CA ARG A 168 -19.29 15.54 8.02
C ARG A 168 -20.62 14.83 8.21
N LEU A 169 -21.74 15.57 8.16
CA LEU A 169 -23.07 14.99 8.26
C LEU A 169 -23.39 14.08 7.06
N GLU A 170 -23.05 14.50 5.84
CA GLU A 170 -23.23 13.66 4.65
C GLU A 170 -22.35 12.40 4.69
N LEU A 171 -21.11 12.51 5.15
CA LEU A 171 -20.25 11.35 5.38
C LEU A 171 -20.86 10.41 6.43
N LYS A 172 -21.39 10.96 7.53
CA LYS A 172 -22.04 10.14 8.55
C LYS A 172 -23.25 9.41 8.00
N LYS A 173 -24.11 10.08 7.22
CA LYS A 173 -25.23 9.43 6.54
C LYS A 173 -24.76 8.27 5.65
N LEU A 174 -23.68 8.47 4.88
CA LEU A 174 -23.08 7.40 4.07
C LEU A 174 -22.64 6.22 4.95
N GLN A 175 -21.98 6.50 6.07
CA GLN A 175 -21.53 5.47 7.01
C GLN A 175 -22.68 4.73 7.69
N ASP A 176 -23.78 5.44 7.97
CA ASP A 176 -25.00 4.90 8.57
C ASP A 176 -25.89 4.16 7.54
N GLY A 177 -25.47 4.11 6.26
CA GLY A 177 -26.12 3.34 5.19
C GLY A 177 -27.28 4.08 4.50
N ASP A 178 -27.27 5.41 4.47
CA ASP A 178 -28.24 6.21 3.71
C ASP A 178 -28.22 5.80 2.23
N GLU A 179 -29.38 5.43 1.69
CA GLU A 179 -29.51 4.84 0.35
C GLU A 179 -29.06 5.80 -0.76
N GLU A 180 -29.35 7.09 -0.65
CA GLU A 180 -28.99 8.08 -1.66
C GLU A 180 -27.49 8.34 -1.67
N ASN A 181 -26.89 8.54 -0.50
CA ASN A 181 -25.46 8.75 -0.37
C ASN A 181 -24.66 7.50 -0.81
N PHE A 182 -25.19 6.33 -0.49
CA PHE A 182 -24.57 5.07 -0.91
C PHE A 182 -24.66 4.85 -2.43
N ALA A 183 -25.76 5.24 -3.06
CA ALA A 183 -25.90 5.21 -4.51
C ALA A 183 -24.90 6.16 -5.20
N LEU A 184 -24.78 7.41 -4.71
CA LEU A 184 -23.79 8.36 -5.22
C LEU A 184 -22.36 7.85 -5.03
N TRP A 185 -22.05 7.32 -3.86
CA TRP A 185 -20.73 6.75 -3.57
C TRP A 185 -20.36 5.62 -4.55
N LYS A 186 -21.30 4.69 -4.82
CA LYS A 186 -21.08 3.64 -5.83
C LYS A 186 -20.89 4.19 -7.23
N GLU A 187 -21.62 5.23 -7.59
CA GLU A 187 -21.49 5.91 -8.89
C GLU A 187 -20.09 6.52 -9.03
N PHE A 188 -19.61 7.24 -8.00
CA PHE A 188 -18.26 7.84 -8.02
C PHE A 188 -17.16 6.79 -8.14
N ILE A 189 -17.28 5.66 -7.44
CA ILE A 189 -16.35 4.53 -7.57
C ILE A 189 -16.37 4.00 -8.99
N LYS A 190 -17.57 3.69 -9.51
CA LYS A 190 -17.73 3.12 -10.85
C LYS A 190 -17.08 4.00 -11.91
N VAL A 191 -17.42 5.28 -11.92
CA VAL A 191 -16.91 6.25 -12.89
C VAL A 191 -15.38 6.36 -12.81
N SER A 192 -14.82 6.36 -11.59
CA SER A 192 -13.37 6.43 -11.38
C SER A 192 -12.67 5.16 -11.88
N LEU A 193 -13.19 3.99 -11.54
CA LEU A 193 -12.63 2.71 -11.98
C LEU A 193 -12.73 2.53 -13.49
N ASP A 194 -13.82 2.97 -14.12
CA ASP A 194 -13.99 2.94 -15.59
C ASP A 194 -12.91 3.81 -16.27
N GLU A 195 -12.56 4.96 -15.68
CA GLU A 195 -11.49 5.82 -16.20
C GLU A 195 -10.10 5.23 -15.98
N TYR A 196 -9.83 4.72 -14.78
CA TYR A 196 -8.55 4.07 -14.47
C TYR A 196 -8.32 2.83 -15.34
N ALA A 197 -9.37 2.06 -15.62
CA ALA A 197 -9.30 0.89 -16.50
C ALA A 197 -8.80 1.24 -17.92
N LYS A 198 -9.13 2.42 -18.44
CA LYS A 198 -8.59 2.90 -19.74
C LYS A 198 -7.08 3.07 -19.69
N LEU A 199 -6.56 3.64 -18.60
CA LEU A 199 -5.13 3.84 -18.40
C LEU A 199 -4.42 2.50 -18.16
N TYR A 200 -4.96 1.65 -17.30
CA TYR A 200 -4.41 0.32 -17.03
C TYR A 200 -4.38 -0.53 -18.31
N GLY A 201 -5.44 -0.50 -19.11
CA GLY A 201 -5.47 -1.19 -20.40
C GLY A 201 -4.40 -0.70 -21.38
N ARG A 202 -4.10 0.63 -21.43
CA ARG A 202 -3.00 1.17 -22.24
C ARG A 202 -1.62 0.75 -21.76
N LEU A 203 -1.46 0.51 -20.45
CA LEU A 203 -0.21 0.08 -19.83
C LEU A 203 -0.08 -1.45 -19.76
N ASP A 204 -1.12 -2.19 -20.16
CA ASP A 204 -1.22 -3.64 -19.99
C ASP A 204 -1.03 -4.07 -18.52
N VAL A 205 -1.60 -3.30 -17.57
CA VAL A 205 -1.56 -3.57 -16.14
C VAL A 205 -2.85 -4.21 -15.69
N HIS A 206 -2.75 -5.30 -14.91
CA HIS A 206 -3.88 -6.07 -14.42
C HIS A 206 -3.76 -6.30 -12.93
N PHE A 207 -4.89 -6.19 -12.22
CA PHE A 207 -5.01 -6.48 -10.80
C PHE A 207 -5.90 -7.69 -10.58
N ASP A 208 -5.57 -8.48 -9.58
CA ASP A 208 -6.37 -9.63 -9.15
C ASP A 208 -7.48 -9.20 -8.21
N THR A 209 -7.23 -8.14 -7.41
CA THR A 209 -8.18 -7.60 -6.43
C THR A 209 -8.19 -6.07 -6.43
N TYR A 210 -9.33 -5.52 -5.99
CA TYR A 210 -9.56 -4.08 -5.77
C TYR A 210 -10.14 -3.91 -4.36
N TYR A 211 -9.36 -4.27 -3.33
CA TYR A 211 -9.77 -4.12 -1.95
C TYR A 211 -9.41 -2.73 -1.44
N GLY A 212 -10.31 -1.77 -1.67
CA GLY A 212 -10.16 -0.39 -1.21
C GLY A 212 -10.34 -0.22 0.30
N GLU A 213 -10.16 0.99 0.78
CA GLU A 213 -10.30 1.35 2.20
C GLU A 213 -11.69 0.96 2.76
N SER A 214 -12.75 1.08 1.94
CA SER A 214 -14.12 0.71 2.31
C SER A 214 -14.29 -0.76 2.66
N PHE A 215 -13.55 -1.64 2.00
CA PHE A 215 -13.59 -3.07 2.24
C PHE A 215 -13.17 -3.42 3.67
N TYR A 216 -12.20 -2.68 4.22
CA TYR A 216 -11.65 -2.93 5.55
C TYR A 216 -12.42 -2.21 6.67
N HIS A 217 -13.33 -1.28 6.33
CA HIS A 217 -14.01 -0.45 7.32
C HIS A 217 -14.72 -1.29 8.40
N GLY A 218 -15.45 -2.33 8.01
CA GLY A 218 -16.14 -3.23 8.95
C GLY A 218 -15.21 -4.07 9.85
N MET A 219 -13.92 -4.14 9.54
CA MET A 219 -12.94 -4.92 10.29
C MET A 219 -12.19 -4.07 11.34
N MET A 220 -12.22 -2.74 11.22
CA MET A 220 -11.40 -1.83 12.03
C MET A 220 -11.72 -1.92 13.53
N GLN A 221 -12.99 -2.03 13.89
CA GLN A 221 -13.39 -2.15 15.29
C GLN A 221 -12.80 -3.41 15.93
N GLY A 222 -12.85 -4.56 15.24
CA GLY A 222 -12.26 -5.80 15.71
C GLY A 222 -10.72 -5.72 15.86
N VAL A 223 -10.06 -4.95 15.00
CA VAL A 223 -8.62 -4.67 15.11
C VAL A 223 -8.32 -3.90 16.41
N ILE A 224 -9.09 -2.85 16.71
CA ILE A 224 -8.91 -2.08 17.94
C ILE A 224 -9.11 -2.97 19.18
N GLU A 225 -10.17 -3.77 19.20
CA GLU A 225 -10.46 -4.69 20.30
C GLU A 225 -9.30 -5.68 20.53
N GLU A 226 -8.77 -6.24 19.46
CA GLU A 226 -7.62 -7.15 19.53
C GLU A 226 -6.35 -6.46 20.04
N LEU A 227 -6.07 -5.24 19.57
CA LEU A 227 -4.92 -4.46 20.04
C LEU A 227 -5.01 -4.12 21.53
N VAL A 228 -6.20 -3.79 22.01
CA VAL A 228 -6.46 -3.50 23.43
C VAL A 228 -6.37 -4.78 24.29
N GLU A 229 -6.97 -5.88 23.85
CA GLU A 229 -6.91 -7.18 24.53
C GLU A 229 -5.47 -7.67 24.70
N LYS A 230 -4.67 -7.52 23.64
CA LYS A 230 -3.23 -7.86 23.63
C LYS A 230 -2.36 -6.84 24.37
N LYS A 231 -2.94 -5.76 24.90
CA LYS A 231 -2.24 -4.66 25.57
C LYS A 231 -1.17 -3.98 24.69
N ILE A 232 -1.35 -4.02 23.39
CA ILE A 232 -0.54 -3.31 22.40
C ILE A 232 -1.00 -1.85 22.32
N ALA A 233 -2.32 -1.62 22.27
CA ALA A 233 -2.90 -0.29 22.39
C ALA A 233 -3.42 -0.06 23.80
N VAL A 234 -3.20 1.14 24.30
CA VAL A 234 -3.69 1.61 25.62
C VAL A 234 -4.54 2.86 25.45
N GLU A 235 -5.37 3.14 26.44
CA GLU A 235 -6.13 4.40 26.45
C GLU A 235 -5.24 5.54 26.95
N ASP A 236 -5.13 6.59 26.16
CA ASP A 236 -4.43 7.83 26.49
C ASP A 236 -5.29 9.03 26.08
N ASP A 237 -5.64 9.85 27.06
CA ASP A 237 -6.50 11.04 26.91
C ASP A 237 -7.78 10.76 26.07
N GLY A 238 -8.39 9.57 26.26
CA GLY A 238 -9.61 9.12 25.57
C GLY A 238 -9.40 8.54 24.16
N ALA A 239 -8.18 8.56 23.62
CA ALA A 239 -7.81 7.89 22.38
C ALA A 239 -7.23 6.51 22.66
N LYS A 240 -7.18 5.63 21.65
CA LYS A 240 -6.42 4.38 21.70
C LYS A 240 -5.09 4.58 20.98
N VAL A 241 -3.99 4.36 21.69
CA VAL A 241 -2.63 4.69 21.24
C VAL A 241 -1.70 3.50 21.44
N VAL A 242 -0.85 3.25 20.46
CA VAL A 242 0.27 2.33 20.53
C VAL A 242 1.54 3.15 20.79
N PHE A 243 2.22 2.85 21.90
CA PHE A 243 3.53 3.43 22.22
C PHE A 243 4.63 2.48 21.80
N PHE A 244 5.69 3.03 21.23
CA PHE A 244 6.89 2.29 20.84
C PHE A 244 8.01 2.51 21.88
N PRO A 245 8.96 1.57 22.03
CA PRO A 245 10.13 1.78 22.87
C PRO A 245 10.91 3.05 22.45
N GLU A 246 11.45 3.79 23.42
CA GLU A 246 12.22 5.03 23.14
C GLU A 246 13.41 4.77 22.19
N GLU A 247 13.99 3.58 22.23
CA GLU A 247 15.11 3.16 21.39
C GLU A 247 14.77 3.08 19.90
N ASP A 248 13.48 2.90 19.54
CA ASP A 248 13.02 2.83 18.15
C ASP A 248 12.88 4.23 17.53
N ASN A 249 12.86 5.29 18.35
CA ASN A 249 12.69 6.68 17.94
C ASN A 249 11.46 6.90 17.02
N LEU A 250 10.37 6.18 17.34
CA LEU A 250 9.09 6.27 16.65
C LEU A 250 8.09 7.10 17.47
N PHE A 251 7.26 7.87 16.79
CA PHE A 251 6.16 8.59 17.44
C PHE A 251 5.04 7.62 17.81
N PRO A 252 4.29 7.92 18.92
CA PRO A 252 3.10 7.16 19.27
C PRO A 252 2.10 7.10 18.11
N CYS A 253 1.53 5.92 17.87
CA CYS A 253 0.57 5.69 16.81
C CYS A 253 -0.85 5.69 17.38
N ILE A 254 -1.64 6.71 17.03
CA ILE A 254 -3.06 6.74 17.39
C ILE A 254 -3.80 5.79 16.45
N VAL A 255 -4.49 4.80 17.02
CA VAL A 255 -5.29 3.83 16.25
C VAL A 255 -6.79 4.11 16.34
N GLN A 256 -7.26 4.88 17.34
CA GLN A 256 -8.63 5.38 17.41
C GLN A 256 -8.66 6.72 18.13
N LYS A 257 -9.36 7.69 17.56
CA LYS A 257 -9.55 9.02 18.18
C LYS A 257 -10.51 8.97 19.36
N LYS A 258 -10.53 10.04 20.17
CA LYS A 258 -11.45 10.22 21.30
C LYS A 258 -12.93 10.14 20.92
N ASP A 259 -13.28 10.60 19.74
CA ASP A 259 -14.63 10.58 19.17
C ASP A 259 -15.01 9.22 18.56
N GLY A 260 -14.13 8.21 18.69
CA GLY A 260 -14.31 6.87 18.14
C GLY A 260 -13.92 6.73 16.66
N ALA A 261 -13.50 7.81 15.99
CA ALA A 261 -13.12 7.76 14.58
C ALA A 261 -11.82 6.96 14.38
N PHE A 262 -11.80 6.19 13.30
CA PHE A 262 -10.62 5.46 12.86
C PHE A 262 -9.65 6.35 12.07
N LEU A 263 -8.42 5.90 11.96
CA LEU A 263 -7.32 6.56 11.26
C LEU A 263 -6.76 5.64 10.17
N TYR A 264 -5.93 6.18 9.29
CA TYR A 264 -5.23 5.39 8.28
C TYR A 264 -4.42 4.24 8.89
N SER A 265 -3.78 4.45 10.03
CA SER A 265 -3.06 3.40 10.77
C SER A 265 -3.94 2.20 11.12
N THR A 266 -5.22 2.42 11.44
CA THR A 266 -6.16 1.33 11.74
C THR A 266 -6.54 0.56 10.47
N SER A 267 -6.79 1.29 9.38
CA SER A 267 -7.05 0.72 8.06
C SER A 267 -5.87 -0.13 7.59
N ASP A 268 -4.63 0.37 7.72
CA ASP A 268 -3.42 -0.35 7.32
C ASP A 268 -3.22 -1.63 8.14
N ILE A 269 -3.45 -1.59 9.46
CA ILE A 269 -3.39 -2.79 10.30
C ILE A 269 -4.47 -3.79 9.91
N ALA A 270 -5.70 -3.33 9.63
CA ALA A 270 -6.79 -4.19 9.18
C ALA A 270 -6.44 -4.86 7.84
N THR A 271 -5.85 -4.11 6.91
CA THR A 271 -5.38 -4.60 5.61
C THR A 271 -4.33 -5.70 5.76
N VAL A 272 -3.28 -5.46 6.56
CA VAL A 272 -2.22 -6.43 6.80
C VAL A 272 -2.77 -7.69 7.49
N LYS A 273 -3.65 -7.51 8.48
CA LYS A 273 -4.31 -8.63 9.17
C LYS A 273 -5.16 -9.45 8.21
N PHE A 274 -6.02 -8.82 7.42
CA PHE A 274 -6.85 -9.51 6.43
C PHE A 274 -5.98 -10.31 5.46
N ARG A 275 -4.94 -9.70 4.91
CA ARG A 275 -4.02 -10.37 3.98
C ARG A 275 -3.36 -11.58 4.63
N LYS A 276 -2.88 -11.45 5.88
CA LYS A 276 -2.29 -12.55 6.63
C LYS A 276 -3.28 -13.70 6.89
N ASP A 277 -4.54 -13.38 7.19
CA ASP A 277 -5.55 -14.38 7.54
C ASP A 277 -6.11 -15.12 6.30
N ASN A 278 -6.04 -14.49 5.11
CA ASN A 278 -6.63 -15.01 3.88
C ASN A 278 -5.62 -15.53 2.85
N TYR A 279 -4.34 -15.19 2.98
CA TYR A 279 -3.27 -15.64 2.08
C TYR A 279 -2.17 -16.31 2.89
N ASN A 280 -1.53 -17.31 2.29
CA ASN A 280 -0.31 -17.92 2.86
C ASN A 280 0.91 -17.07 2.46
N ILE A 281 1.01 -15.86 3.01
CA ILE A 281 1.98 -14.85 2.56
C ILE A 281 3.41 -15.26 2.87
N CYS A 282 4.24 -15.37 1.82
CA CYS A 282 5.70 -15.45 1.94
C CYS A 282 6.36 -14.07 1.73
N LEU A 283 5.72 -13.18 0.97
CA LEU A 283 6.17 -11.81 0.74
C LEU A 283 4.97 -10.86 0.63
N LEU A 284 5.02 -9.76 1.38
CA LEU A 284 4.14 -8.62 1.21
C LEU A 284 4.97 -7.43 0.75
N TYR A 285 4.67 -6.90 -0.44
CA TYR A 285 5.29 -5.69 -0.97
C TYR A 285 4.22 -4.62 -1.18
N THR A 286 4.50 -3.43 -0.68
CA THR A 286 3.69 -2.23 -0.89
C THR A 286 4.53 -1.21 -1.64
N SER A 287 4.08 -0.81 -2.84
CA SER A 287 4.75 0.25 -3.59
C SER A 287 4.49 1.60 -2.92
N PRO A 288 5.53 2.44 -2.72
CA PRO A 288 5.34 3.75 -2.11
C PRO A 288 4.28 4.56 -2.85
N SER A 289 3.23 4.94 -2.13
CA SER A 289 2.17 5.81 -2.64
C SER A 289 2.69 7.24 -2.79
N PRO A 290 2.16 8.05 -3.71
CA PRO A 290 2.39 9.50 -3.72
C PRO A 290 2.02 10.20 -2.41
N ARG A 291 1.16 9.58 -1.59
CA ARG A 291 0.79 10.07 -0.24
C ARG A 291 1.93 9.96 0.76
N ASP A 292 2.86 9.02 0.56
CA ASP A 292 3.96 8.74 1.49
C ASP A 292 5.17 9.65 1.24
N MET A 293 5.08 10.49 0.24
CA MET A 293 6.11 11.44 -0.16
C MET A 293 5.68 12.88 0.00
#